data_ca07da702b2c4e858da650dce208da12
#
_entry.id   ca07da702b2c4e858da650dce208da12
#
_cell.length_a   1.000
_cell.length_b   1.000
_cell.length_c   1.000
_cell.angle_alpha   90.00
_cell.angle_beta   90.00
_cell.angle_gamma   90.00
#
_symmetry.space_group_name_H-M   'P 1'
#
loop_
_entity.id
_entity.type
_entity.pdbx_description
1 polymer ?
#
loop_
_entity_poly.entity_id
_entity_poly.type
_entity_poly.pdbx_seq_one_letter_code
_entity_poly.pdbx_strand_id
1 'polypeptide(L)'
;TVTIHFTHYANQEEAEACWKKRISRISYDNLFVFAMEKDGMTKEDILKLGLLKVRGLVVFTAHDYPDIPYTCFISKYQNQGMVGNILVRSYLNDKKEYESYFDFVKWFNEANGENYNCRPYCL
;
A
#
# COMPACT_ATOMS: atom_id res chain seq x y z
N THR A 1 18.04 2.13 12.45
CA THR A 1 18.08 3.46 11.77
C THR A 1 17.71 3.25 10.31
N VAL A 2 16.81 4.08 9.80
CA VAL A 2 16.38 4.06 8.40
C VAL A 2 16.87 5.36 7.76
N THR A 3 17.55 5.25 6.62
CA THR A 3 17.98 6.40 5.84
C THR A 3 16.97 6.68 4.74
N ILE A 4 16.45 7.90 4.69
CA ILE A 4 15.51 8.33 3.63
C ILE A 4 16.26 9.24 2.67
N HIS A 5 16.26 8.86 1.37
CA HIS A 5 16.88 9.64 0.32
C HIS A 5 15.83 10.50 -0.40
N PHE A 6 16.01 11.81 -0.35
CA PHE A 6 15.14 12.78 -1.02
C PHE A 6 15.77 13.22 -2.33
N THR A 7 15.24 12.77 -3.45
CA THR A 7 15.84 12.97 -4.79
C THR A 7 15.47 14.29 -5.48
N HIS A 8 14.51 15.05 -4.93
CA HIS A 8 13.95 16.24 -5.59
C HIS A 8 14.15 17.54 -4.79
N TYR A 9 15.02 17.54 -3.78
CA TYR A 9 15.30 18.73 -2.97
C TYR A 9 16.73 19.20 -3.21
N ALA A 10 16.95 20.52 -3.14
CA ALA A 10 18.24 21.12 -3.39
C ALA A 10 19.26 20.82 -2.27
N ASN A 11 18.78 20.64 -1.05
CA ASN A 11 19.61 20.39 0.14
C ASN A 11 18.81 19.68 1.23
N GLN A 12 19.52 19.27 2.29
CA GLN A 12 18.94 18.54 3.42
C GLN A 12 17.96 19.39 4.23
N GLU A 13 18.28 20.68 4.45
CA GLU A 13 17.46 21.59 5.25
C GLU A 13 16.08 21.77 4.62
N GLU A 14 16.03 21.95 3.30
CA GLU A 14 14.78 22.04 2.55
C GLU A 14 13.97 20.74 2.63
N ALA A 15 14.62 19.60 2.46
CA ALA A 15 14.00 18.27 2.57
C ALA A 15 13.39 18.06 3.96
N GLU A 16 14.13 18.36 5.02
CA GLU A 16 13.66 18.25 6.42
C GLU A 16 12.47 19.16 6.71
N ALA A 17 12.54 20.42 6.27
CA ALA A 17 11.44 21.37 6.46
C ALA A 17 10.16 20.90 5.77
N CYS A 18 10.27 20.45 4.52
CA CYS A 18 9.14 19.88 3.78
C CYS A 18 8.59 18.60 4.44
N TRP A 19 9.47 17.73 4.92
CA TRP A 19 9.09 16.51 5.62
C TRP A 19 8.32 16.81 6.89
N LYS A 20 8.85 17.69 7.77
CA LYS A 20 8.20 18.11 9.00
C LYS A 20 6.81 18.72 8.73
N LYS A 21 6.71 19.60 7.72
CA LYS A 21 5.44 20.21 7.30
C LYS A 21 4.42 19.17 6.81
N ARG A 22 4.85 18.14 6.09
CA ARG A 22 3.97 17.06 5.61
C ARG A 22 3.50 16.16 6.75
N ILE A 23 4.41 15.77 7.65
CA ILE A 23 4.07 14.95 8.82
C ILE A 23 3.03 15.66 9.71
N SER A 24 3.16 16.97 9.92
CA SER A 24 2.22 17.72 10.76
C SER A 24 0.77 17.74 10.23
N ARG A 25 0.56 17.35 8.98
CA ARG A 25 -0.77 17.25 8.34
C ARG A 25 -1.37 15.84 8.39
N ILE A 26 -0.60 14.86 8.86
CA ILE A 26 -1.07 13.47 8.92
C ILE A 26 -2.05 13.34 10.09
N SER A 27 -3.26 12.89 9.79
CA SER A 27 -4.21 12.41 10.79
C SER A 27 -4.02 10.90 10.96
N TYR A 28 -3.33 10.50 12.02
CA TYR A 28 -3.02 9.08 12.25
C TYR A 28 -4.28 8.22 12.41
N ASP A 29 -5.35 8.77 12.96
CA ASP A 29 -6.63 8.08 13.11
C ASP A 29 -7.35 7.81 11.78
N ASN A 30 -6.95 8.54 10.72
CA ASN A 30 -7.48 8.39 9.36
C ASN A 30 -6.42 7.94 8.35
N LEU A 31 -5.32 7.38 8.80
CA LEU A 31 -4.25 6.94 7.92
C LEU A 31 -4.63 5.60 7.26
N PHE A 32 -4.54 5.57 5.94
CA PHE A 32 -4.64 4.37 5.12
C PHE A 32 -3.28 4.05 4.53
N VAL A 33 -2.88 2.80 4.63
CA VAL A 33 -1.61 2.31 4.11
C VAL A 33 -1.89 1.23 3.07
N PHE A 34 -1.32 1.39 1.89
CA PHE A 34 -1.23 0.31 0.92
C PHE A 34 0.23 0.07 0.54
N ALA A 35 0.57 -1.19 0.38
CA ALA A 35 1.89 -1.63 -0.01
C ALA A 35 1.79 -2.66 -1.16
N MET A 36 2.91 -2.91 -1.80
CA MET A 36 3.02 -3.93 -2.85
C MET A 36 4.17 -4.87 -2.50
N GLU A 37 3.95 -6.16 -2.64
CA GLU A 37 5.00 -7.17 -2.54
C GLU A 37 6.00 -6.98 -3.69
N LYS A 38 7.13 -6.36 -3.38
CA LYS A 38 8.12 -5.91 -4.34
C LYS A 38 9.52 -5.86 -3.72
N ASP A 39 10.53 -5.83 -4.56
CA ASP A 39 11.92 -5.59 -4.16
C ASP A 39 12.42 -6.51 -3.02
N GLY A 40 12.01 -7.78 -3.03
CA GLY A 40 12.41 -8.76 -2.04
C GLY A 40 11.60 -8.72 -0.73
N MET A 41 10.46 -8.04 -0.70
CA MET A 41 9.55 -8.09 0.45
C MET A 41 9.17 -9.55 0.78
N THR A 42 9.34 -9.93 2.03
CA THR A 42 9.04 -11.26 2.53
C THR A 42 7.68 -11.33 3.23
N LYS A 43 7.17 -12.54 3.45
CA LYS A 43 5.97 -12.75 4.29
C LYS A 43 6.14 -12.13 5.68
N GLU A 44 7.33 -12.18 6.26
CA GLU A 44 7.63 -11.60 7.57
C GLU A 44 7.49 -10.06 7.53
N ASP A 45 7.93 -9.43 6.45
CA ASP A 45 7.77 -7.98 6.28
C ASP A 45 6.28 -7.60 6.15
N ILE A 46 5.50 -8.39 5.43
CA ILE A 46 4.04 -8.22 5.33
C ILE A 46 3.40 -8.33 6.72
N LEU A 47 3.80 -9.32 7.53
CA LEU A 47 3.29 -9.46 8.90
C LEU A 47 3.65 -8.28 9.79
N LYS A 48 4.85 -7.69 9.63
CA LYS A 48 5.26 -6.46 10.34
C LYS A 48 4.37 -5.27 10.00
N LEU A 49 3.90 -5.16 8.76
CA LEU A 49 2.94 -4.10 8.39
C LEU A 49 1.64 -4.19 9.18
N GLY A 50 1.19 -5.40 9.50
CA GLY A 50 0.00 -5.62 10.33
C GLY A 50 0.11 -5.09 11.77
N LEU A 51 1.30 -4.73 12.23
CA LEU A 51 1.54 -4.10 13.54
C LEU A 51 1.27 -2.58 13.54
N LEU A 52 1.11 -1.99 12.36
CA LEU A 52 0.78 -0.57 12.24
C LEU A 52 -0.62 -0.30 12.81
N LYS A 53 -0.76 0.81 13.52
CA LYS A 53 -2.05 1.30 13.99
C LYS A 53 -2.59 2.34 13.01
N VAL A 54 -3.38 1.86 12.05
CA VAL A 54 -3.92 2.68 10.96
C VAL A 54 -5.41 2.36 10.77
N ARG A 55 -6.13 3.18 10.03
CA ARG A 55 -7.54 2.96 9.74
C ARG A 55 -7.76 1.86 8.71
N GLY A 56 -6.88 1.75 7.72
CA GLY A 56 -6.94 0.72 6.72
C GLY A 56 -5.55 0.28 6.27
N LEU A 57 -5.37 -1.01 6.06
CA LEU A 57 -4.15 -1.61 5.54
C LEU A 57 -4.51 -2.59 4.43
N VAL A 58 -3.83 -2.48 3.30
CA VAL A 58 -3.87 -3.48 2.22
C VAL A 58 -2.48 -3.68 1.64
N VAL A 59 -2.11 -4.92 1.41
CA VAL A 59 -0.88 -5.30 0.71
C VAL A 59 -1.26 -6.08 -0.54
N PHE A 60 -0.93 -5.54 -1.71
CA PHE A 60 -1.07 -6.27 -2.96
C PHE A 60 0.06 -7.27 -3.09
N THR A 61 -0.28 -8.55 -3.35
CA THR A 61 0.70 -9.63 -3.34
C THR A 61 0.70 -10.42 -4.64
N ALA A 62 1.87 -10.92 -5.01
CA ALA A 62 2.08 -11.86 -6.09
C ALA A 62 1.97 -13.32 -5.60
N HIS A 63 2.07 -13.53 -4.30
CA HIS A 63 1.84 -14.81 -3.64
C HIS A 63 0.50 -14.79 -2.90
N ASP A 64 -0.16 -15.94 -2.84
CA ASP A 64 -1.39 -16.10 -2.07
C ASP A 64 -1.06 -16.34 -0.59
N TYR A 65 -1.57 -15.46 0.28
CA TYR A 65 -1.44 -15.54 1.74
C TYR A 65 -2.83 -15.63 2.38
N PRO A 66 -3.49 -16.80 2.34
CA PRO A 66 -4.87 -16.95 2.82
C PRO A 66 -5.02 -16.69 4.33
N ASP A 67 -3.94 -16.83 5.08
CA ASP A 67 -3.84 -16.58 6.53
C ASP A 67 -3.66 -15.10 6.90
N ILE A 68 -3.40 -14.21 5.94
CA ILE A 68 -3.20 -12.79 6.18
C ILE A 68 -4.39 -11.98 5.62
N PRO A 69 -5.29 -11.44 6.46
CA PRO A 69 -6.55 -10.87 6.00
C PRO A 69 -6.42 -9.54 5.24
N TYR A 70 -5.28 -8.85 5.35
CA TYR A 70 -5.01 -7.58 4.67
C TYR A 70 -4.18 -7.74 3.40
N THR A 71 -4.07 -8.94 2.86
CA THR A 71 -3.44 -9.18 1.54
C THR A 71 -4.50 -9.27 0.45
N CYS A 72 -4.21 -8.67 -0.69
CA CYS A 72 -4.98 -8.77 -1.92
C CYS A 72 -4.10 -9.42 -2.99
N PHE A 73 -4.33 -10.71 -3.23
CA PHE A 73 -3.56 -11.51 -4.18
C PHE A 73 -3.92 -11.14 -5.62
N ILE A 74 -2.91 -10.85 -6.45
CA ILE A 74 -3.06 -10.56 -7.87
C ILE A 74 -2.46 -11.70 -8.67
N SER A 75 -3.29 -12.63 -9.11
CA SER A 75 -2.88 -13.86 -9.80
C SER A 75 -2.07 -13.61 -11.08
N LYS A 76 -2.26 -12.49 -11.75
CA LYS A 76 -1.46 -12.04 -12.90
C LYS A 76 0.05 -12.05 -12.63
N TYR A 77 0.45 -11.75 -11.40
CA TYR A 77 1.85 -11.63 -11.00
C TYR A 77 2.43 -12.87 -10.33
N GLN A 78 1.65 -13.93 -10.15
CA GLN A 78 2.05 -15.15 -9.44
C GLN A 78 3.38 -15.73 -9.94
N ASN A 79 3.58 -15.75 -11.25
CA ASN A 79 4.80 -16.31 -11.85
C ASN A 79 5.98 -15.32 -11.88
N GLN A 80 5.77 -14.08 -11.50
CA GLN A 80 6.81 -13.05 -11.45
C GLN A 80 7.43 -12.92 -10.07
N GLY A 81 6.80 -13.46 -9.02
CA GLY A 81 7.26 -13.40 -7.63
C GLY A 81 7.21 -12.01 -7.00
N MET A 82 6.69 -11.01 -7.72
CA MET A 82 6.47 -9.65 -7.22
C MET A 82 5.36 -8.97 -8.01
N VAL A 83 4.69 -8.01 -7.37
CA VAL A 83 3.67 -7.17 -8.01
C VAL A 83 4.34 -6.16 -8.94
N GLY A 84 3.88 -6.08 -10.18
CA GLY A 84 4.34 -5.09 -11.15
C GLY A 84 3.84 -3.67 -10.85
N ASN A 85 4.01 -2.77 -11.82
CA ASN A 85 3.54 -1.40 -11.67
C ASN A 85 2.03 -1.29 -11.93
N ILE A 86 1.21 -1.47 -10.89
CA ILE A 86 -0.25 -1.36 -10.96
C ILE A 86 -0.77 0.08 -11.01
N LEU A 87 0.12 1.07 -10.94
CA LEU A 87 -0.23 2.50 -11.08
C LEU A 87 -0.33 2.96 -12.53
N VAL A 88 0.03 2.08 -13.47
CA VAL A 88 -0.06 2.38 -14.92
C VAL A 88 -1.51 2.51 -15.34
N ARG A 89 -1.78 3.53 -16.15
CA ARG A 89 -3.09 3.74 -16.76
C ARG A 89 -3.28 2.82 -17.96
N SER A 90 -4.42 2.15 -18.02
CA SER A 90 -4.80 1.37 -19.20
C SER A 90 -5.20 2.28 -20.36
N TYR A 91 -4.63 2.04 -21.55
CA TYR A 91 -5.02 2.77 -22.77
C TYR A 91 -6.45 2.44 -23.25
N LEU A 92 -7.02 1.32 -22.78
CA LEU A 92 -8.30 0.83 -23.29
C LEU A 92 -9.51 1.44 -22.54
N ASN A 93 -9.39 1.75 -21.26
CA ASN A 93 -10.51 2.15 -20.43
C ASN A 93 -10.23 3.36 -19.51
N ASP A 94 -9.09 4.00 -19.69
CA ASP A 94 -8.64 5.15 -18.90
C ASP A 94 -8.55 4.91 -17.37
N LYS A 95 -8.65 3.66 -16.93
CA LYS A 95 -8.50 3.25 -15.52
C LYS A 95 -7.07 2.86 -15.21
N LYS A 96 -6.66 3.09 -13.99
CA LYS A 96 -5.40 2.53 -13.48
C LYS A 96 -5.57 1.05 -13.19
N GLU A 97 -4.52 0.28 -13.34
CA GLU A 97 -4.58 -1.18 -13.20
C GLU A 97 -5.06 -1.62 -11.80
N TYR A 98 -4.68 -0.91 -10.74
CA TYR A 98 -5.12 -1.23 -9.39
C TYR A 98 -6.64 -1.17 -9.19
N GLU A 99 -7.35 -0.33 -9.97
CA GLU A 99 -8.81 -0.21 -9.90
C GLU A 99 -9.53 -1.48 -10.39
N SER A 100 -8.81 -2.37 -11.08
CA SER A 100 -9.34 -3.68 -11.49
C SER A 100 -9.23 -4.75 -10.40
N TYR A 101 -8.45 -4.49 -9.35
CA TYR A 101 -8.18 -5.48 -8.30
C TYR A 101 -8.78 -5.10 -6.95
N PHE A 102 -9.08 -3.82 -6.73
CA PHE A 102 -9.47 -3.36 -5.41
C PHE A 102 -10.42 -2.16 -5.46
N ASP A 103 -11.51 -2.24 -4.70
CA ASP A 103 -12.47 -1.14 -4.54
C ASP A 103 -12.01 -0.18 -3.44
N PHE A 104 -11.15 0.78 -3.82
CA PHE A 104 -10.64 1.79 -2.91
C PHE A 104 -11.72 2.70 -2.34
N VAL A 105 -12.75 3.03 -3.14
CA VAL A 105 -13.83 3.93 -2.69
C VAL A 105 -14.61 3.29 -1.55
N LYS A 106 -15.01 2.04 -1.72
CA LYS A 106 -15.70 1.27 -0.68
C LYS A 106 -14.80 1.11 0.55
N TRP A 107 -13.53 0.74 0.35
CA TRP A 107 -12.57 0.55 1.43
C TRP A 107 -12.35 1.82 2.26
N PHE A 108 -12.17 2.99 1.62
CA PHE A 108 -12.00 4.26 2.34
C PHE A 108 -13.23 4.64 3.18
N ASN A 109 -14.41 4.25 2.75
CA ASN A 109 -15.66 4.55 3.46
C ASN A 109 -15.92 3.57 4.62
N GLU A 110 -15.56 2.30 4.50
CA GLU A 110 -15.97 1.25 5.42
C GLU A 110 -14.87 0.79 6.39
N ALA A 111 -13.58 0.95 6.06
CA ALA A 111 -12.51 0.49 6.93
C ALA A 111 -12.47 1.27 8.25
N ASN A 112 -12.36 0.54 9.36
CA ASN A 112 -12.48 1.07 10.72
C ASN A 112 -11.26 0.77 11.61
N GLY A 113 -10.18 0.22 11.04
CA GLY A 113 -8.97 -0.15 11.78
C GLY A 113 -9.03 -1.50 12.49
N GLU A 114 -10.16 -2.21 12.43
CA GLU A 114 -10.31 -3.52 13.03
C GLU A 114 -9.90 -4.63 12.07
N ASN A 115 -8.97 -5.49 12.53
CA ASN A 115 -8.53 -6.70 11.84
C ASN A 115 -7.97 -6.52 10.42
N TYR A 116 -7.97 -5.32 9.87
CA TYR A 116 -7.52 -4.98 8.51
C TYR A 116 -8.02 -5.94 7.40
N ASN A 117 -9.21 -6.53 7.58
CA ASN A 117 -9.74 -7.44 6.58
C ASN A 117 -10.09 -6.69 5.29
N CYS A 118 -9.21 -6.79 4.31
CA CYS A 118 -9.41 -6.12 3.02
C CYS A 118 -10.11 -6.99 1.97
N ARG A 119 -10.38 -8.26 2.26
CA ARG A 119 -10.98 -9.21 1.32
C ARG A 119 -12.33 -8.78 0.73
N PRO A 120 -13.24 -8.13 1.49
CA PRO A 120 -14.50 -7.63 0.91
C PRO A 120 -14.34 -6.57 -0.17
N TYR A 121 -13.15 -6.00 -0.31
CA TYR A 121 -12.81 -4.96 -1.26
C TYR A 121 -11.94 -5.47 -2.42
N CYS A 122 -11.41 -6.69 -2.34
CA CYS A 122 -10.72 -7.35 -3.46
C CYS A 122 -11.73 -7.74 -4.52
N LEU A 123 -11.44 -7.41 -5.77
CA LEU A 123 -12.32 -7.64 -6.93
C LEU A 123 -11.94 -8.92 -7.68
#